data_e0e0f00cbfd72a6fab49430320beb8bf
#
_entry.id   e0e0f00cbfd72a6fab49430320beb8bf
#
_cell.length_a   1.000
_cell.length_b   1.000
_cell.length_c   1.000
_cell.angle_alpha   90.00
_cell.angle_beta   90.00
_cell.angle_gamma   90.00
#
_symmetry.space_group_name_H-M   'P 1'
#
loop_
_entity.id
_entity.type
_entity.pdbx_description
1 polymer ?
#
loop_
_entity_poly.entity_id
_entity_poly.type
_entity_poly.pdbx_seq_one_letter_code
_entity_poly.pdbx_strand_id
1 'polypeptide(L)'
;VEELGCLESPIALTNTLNVGKVTDALIGYILRQEEARGRTVRSVNVLVGETNDSRISNIGKRAVEEEHVLAAIADADRNDPDFAQGDVGAGRGTICCDLKGGIGSASRIIRFAGHNYTIGALVQSNFGSLENLSICGEPVGKSIQKTLREASTPDVGSIMMILGTDLPLSARQLKRVLKRAVVGLVRTGSYMGTGSGDIVLGFSNGNLLGDCCGSGFTELKIFPEERINRVFTPAAEAVEEAILNSMTNAQPAVKLNGETVHSLAEFLTEKK
;
A
#
# COMPACT_ATOMS: atom_id res chain seq x y z
N VAL A 1 10.21 0.96 -13.18
CA VAL A 1 9.39 2.17 -12.94
C VAL A 1 10.21 3.44 -13.07
N GLU A 2 11.34 3.56 -12.36
CA GLU A 2 12.18 4.79 -12.41
C GLU A 2 12.77 5.03 -13.80
N GLU A 3 13.21 4.00 -14.51
CA GLU A 3 13.84 4.11 -15.83
C GLU A 3 12.83 4.50 -16.90
N LEU A 4 11.71 3.81 -16.98
CA LEU A 4 10.69 4.04 -18.00
C LEU A 4 9.69 5.14 -17.64
N GLY A 5 9.54 5.45 -16.35
CA GLY A 5 8.61 6.48 -15.87
C GLY A 5 7.13 6.13 -16.03
N CYS A 6 6.78 4.88 -16.28
CA CYS A 6 5.40 4.41 -16.44
C CYS A 6 5.17 3.06 -15.76
N LEU A 7 3.91 2.73 -15.53
CA LEU A 7 3.44 1.42 -15.11
C LEU A 7 2.81 0.71 -16.31
N GLU A 8 3.17 -0.55 -16.51
CA GLU A 8 2.71 -1.40 -17.61
C GLU A 8 1.78 -2.52 -17.14
N SER A 9 1.56 -2.63 -15.83
CA SER A 9 0.77 -3.69 -15.23
C SER A 9 -0.08 -3.20 -14.07
N PRO A 10 -1.09 -3.96 -13.64
CA PRO A 10 -1.61 -3.84 -12.28
C PRO A 10 -0.50 -3.97 -11.25
N ILE A 11 -0.67 -3.34 -10.08
CA ILE A 11 0.21 -3.50 -8.92
C ILE A 11 -0.39 -4.60 -8.05
N ALA A 12 0.32 -5.69 -7.84
CA ALA A 12 -0.12 -6.75 -6.93
C ALA A 12 0.66 -6.71 -5.62
N LEU A 13 -0.01 -7.06 -4.52
CA LEU A 13 0.57 -7.21 -3.19
C LEU A 13 0.44 -8.67 -2.75
N THR A 14 1.49 -9.20 -2.13
CA THR A 14 1.50 -10.58 -1.66
C THR A 14 2.44 -10.74 -0.44
N ASN A 15 2.75 -11.96 -0.04
CA ASN A 15 3.83 -12.23 0.89
C ASN A 15 5.13 -12.63 0.19
N THR A 16 6.25 -12.56 0.91
CA THR A 16 7.60 -12.71 0.38
C THR A 16 7.80 -13.93 -0.52
N LEU A 17 7.40 -15.12 -0.08
CA LEU A 17 7.69 -16.35 -0.84
C LEU A 17 6.73 -16.61 -2.02
N ASN A 18 5.68 -15.81 -2.16
CA ASN A 18 4.76 -15.90 -3.30
C ASN A 18 5.04 -14.88 -4.41
N VAL A 19 6.01 -13.97 -4.25
CA VAL A 19 6.35 -12.96 -5.27
C VAL A 19 6.52 -13.58 -6.66
N GLY A 20 7.30 -14.67 -6.77
CA GLY A 20 7.52 -15.33 -8.06
C GLY A 20 6.25 -15.87 -8.72
N LYS A 21 5.35 -16.51 -7.95
CA LYS A 21 4.07 -17.02 -8.47
C LYS A 21 3.14 -15.89 -8.92
N VAL A 22 3.05 -14.82 -8.14
CA VAL A 22 2.22 -13.65 -8.47
C VAL A 22 2.77 -12.93 -9.70
N THR A 23 4.10 -12.82 -9.82
CA THR A 23 4.77 -12.27 -11.00
C THR A 23 4.42 -13.07 -12.25
N ASP A 24 4.53 -14.39 -12.21
CA ASP A 24 4.20 -15.28 -13.32
C ASP A 24 2.73 -15.16 -13.72
N ALA A 25 1.83 -15.18 -12.76
CA ALA A 25 0.38 -15.03 -12.99
C ALA A 25 0.02 -13.67 -13.62
N LEU A 26 0.65 -12.57 -13.20
CA LEU A 26 0.45 -11.24 -13.81
C LEU A 26 0.97 -11.21 -15.25
N ILE A 27 2.12 -11.79 -15.53
CA ILE A 27 2.65 -11.91 -16.89
C ILE A 27 1.64 -12.67 -17.75
N GLY A 28 1.19 -13.84 -17.30
CA GLY A 28 0.20 -14.64 -18.01
C GLY A 28 -1.11 -13.88 -18.26
N TYR A 29 -1.59 -13.12 -17.30
CA TYR A 29 -2.78 -12.27 -17.45
C TYR A 29 -2.58 -11.24 -18.57
N ILE A 30 -1.47 -10.48 -18.55
CA ILE A 30 -1.20 -9.43 -19.56
C ILE A 30 -1.05 -10.04 -20.95
N LEU A 31 -0.34 -11.17 -21.09
CA LEU A 31 -0.18 -11.84 -22.37
C LEU A 31 -1.55 -12.23 -22.97
N ARG A 32 -2.44 -12.81 -22.17
CA ARG A 32 -3.82 -13.14 -22.61
C ARG A 32 -4.62 -11.91 -23.01
N GLN A 33 -4.51 -10.80 -22.27
CA GLN A 33 -5.21 -9.56 -22.59
C GLN A 33 -4.74 -8.96 -23.93
N GLU A 34 -3.44 -8.96 -24.18
CA GLU A 34 -2.86 -8.41 -25.40
C GLU A 34 -3.11 -9.31 -26.61
N GLU A 35 -3.08 -10.63 -26.45
CA GLU A 35 -3.45 -11.59 -27.47
C GLU A 35 -4.93 -11.40 -27.90
N ALA A 36 -5.82 -11.22 -26.92
CA ALA A 36 -7.24 -10.95 -27.20
C ALA A 36 -7.47 -9.65 -27.97
N ARG A 37 -6.52 -8.68 -27.87
CA ARG A 37 -6.49 -7.43 -28.63
C ARG A 37 -5.76 -7.55 -29.98
N GLY A 38 -5.29 -8.73 -30.34
CA GLY A 38 -4.52 -8.98 -31.56
C GLY A 38 -3.10 -8.40 -31.53
N ARG A 39 -2.53 -8.16 -30.35
CA ARG A 39 -1.19 -7.59 -30.16
C ARG A 39 -0.20 -8.65 -29.68
N THR A 40 1.02 -8.59 -30.18
CA THR A 40 2.11 -9.45 -29.73
C THR A 40 2.98 -8.71 -28.73
N VAL A 41 3.08 -9.25 -27.51
CA VAL A 41 3.94 -8.74 -26.45
C VAL A 41 5.32 -9.36 -26.56
N ARG A 42 6.37 -8.54 -26.62
CA ARG A 42 7.77 -8.98 -26.61
C ARG A 42 8.40 -8.93 -25.22
N SER A 43 7.89 -8.03 -24.37
CA SER A 43 8.35 -7.82 -23.01
C SER A 43 7.23 -7.16 -22.20
N VAL A 44 7.14 -7.48 -20.92
CA VAL A 44 6.26 -6.83 -19.98
C VAL A 44 6.92 -6.72 -18.61
N ASN A 45 6.80 -5.55 -17.97
CA ASN A 45 7.30 -5.30 -16.63
C ASN A 45 6.14 -5.30 -15.67
N VAL A 46 6.00 -6.36 -14.89
CA VAL A 46 4.98 -6.46 -13.84
C VAL A 46 5.54 -5.96 -12.51
N LEU A 47 4.64 -5.50 -11.63
CA LEU A 47 5.00 -4.95 -10.35
C LEU A 47 4.31 -5.71 -9.23
N VAL A 48 5.12 -6.35 -8.37
CA VAL A 48 4.66 -7.10 -7.21
C VAL A 48 5.36 -6.58 -5.96
N GLY A 49 4.57 -6.06 -5.00
CA GLY A 49 5.04 -5.68 -3.67
C GLY A 49 4.79 -6.80 -2.67
N GLU A 50 5.55 -6.79 -1.56
CA GLU A 50 5.43 -7.84 -0.56
C GLU A 50 5.74 -7.35 0.86
N THR A 51 5.24 -8.11 1.84
CA THR A 51 5.72 -8.08 3.23
C THR A 51 5.83 -9.50 3.77
N ASN A 52 6.71 -9.70 4.75
CA ASN A 52 6.94 -11.01 5.35
C ASN A 52 5.93 -11.30 6.46
N ASP A 53 4.94 -12.14 6.19
CA ASP A 53 3.87 -12.52 7.10
C ASP A 53 4.12 -13.85 7.86
N SER A 54 5.35 -14.32 7.92
CA SER A 54 5.72 -15.64 8.46
C SER A 54 5.40 -15.85 9.96
N ARG A 55 5.07 -14.79 10.69
CA ARG A 55 4.68 -14.91 12.11
C ARG A 55 3.27 -15.51 12.27
N ILE A 56 2.37 -15.26 11.31
CA ILE A 56 0.99 -15.78 11.27
C ILE A 56 0.84 -16.85 10.19
N SER A 57 1.37 -16.61 9.00
CA SER A 57 1.19 -17.49 7.85
C SER A 57 2.31 -18.52 7.74
N ASN A 58 1.97 -19.76 7.39
CA ASN A 58 2.99 -20.73 6.98
C ASN A 58 3.42 -20.40 5.55
N ILE A 59 4.28 -19.39 5.44
CA ILE A 59 4.75 -18.80 4.19
C ILE A 59 5.43 -19.83 3.26
N GLY A 60 6.06 -20.87 3.84
CA GLY A 60 6.73 -21.94 3.09
C GLY A 60 5.77 -22.80 2.26
N LYS A 61 4.49 -22.84 2.57
CA LYS A 61 3.49 -23.53 1.75
C LYS A 61 3.28 -22.88 0.39
N ARG A 62 3.63 -21.61 0.23
CA ARG A 62 3.48 -20.86 -1.02
C ARG A 62 2.08 -21.05 -1.63
N ALA A 63 1.05 -20.81 -0.81
CA ALA A 63 -0.34 -21.15 -1.11
C ALA A 63 -1.06 -20.23 -2.09
N VAL A 64 -0.43 -19.14 -2.52
CA VAL A 64 -0.99 -18.26 -3.56
C VAL A 64 -0.81 -18.93 -4.92
N GLU A 65 -1.91 -19.05 -5.67
CA GLU A 65 -1.95 -19.62 -7.01
C GLU A 65 -2.51 -18.59 -8.01
N GLU A 66 -2.41 -18.88 -9.32
CA GLU A 66 -2.86 -17.98 -10.39
C GLU A 66 -4.33 -17.56 -10.21
N GLU A 67 -5.20 -18.47 -9.81
CA GLU A 67 -6.62 -18.21 -9.58
C GLU A 67 -6.86 -17.09 -8.56
N HIS A 68 -6.03 -17.02 -7.50
CA HIS A 68 -6.13 -15.96 -6.50
C HIS A 68 -5.75 -14.59 -7.08
N VAL A 69 -4.74 -14.55 -7.96
CA VAL A 69 -4.33 -13.33 -8.65
C VAL A 69 -5.40 -12.83 -9.60
N LEU A 70 -5.99 -13.75 -10.39
CA LEU A 70 -7.06 -13.41 -11.33
C LEU A 70 -8.32 -12.95 -10.59
N ALA A 71 -8.67 -13.59 -9.47
CA ALA A 71 -9.78 -13.16 -8.62
C ALA A 71 -9.56 -11.76 -8.04
N ALA A 72 -8.34 -11.45 -7.58
CA ALA A 72 -8.01 -10.12 -7.07
C ALA A 72 -8.08 -9.03 -8.15
N ILE A 73 -7.65 -9.33 -9.38
CA ILE A 73 -7.78 -8.42 -10.52
C ILE A 73 -9.27 -8.18 -10.84
N ALA A 74 -10.06 -9.24 -10.92
CA ALA A 74 -11.50 -9.15 -11.20
C ALA A 74 -12.25 -8.37 -10.11
N ASP A 75 -11.81 -8.46 -8.86
CA ASP A 75 -12.37 -7.70 -7.76
C ASP A 75 -12.01 -6.21 -7.87
N ALA A 76 -10.76 -5.91 -8.16
CA ALA A 76 -10.30 -4.53 -8.38
C ALA A 76 -11.01 -3.85 -9.57
N ASP A 77 -11.32 -4.60 -10.64
CA ASP A 77 -12.01 -4.09 -11.83
C ASP A 77 -13.48 -3.69 -11.57
N ARG A 78 -14.06 -4.09 -10.43
CA ARG A 78 -15.39 -3.63 -10.04
C ARG A 78 -15.45 -2.15 -9.69
N ASN A 79 -14.29 -1.54 -9.42
CA ASN A 79 -14.18 -0.15 -8.99
C ASN A 79 -15.06 0.18 -7.78
N ASP A 80 -15.20 -0.77 -6.85
CA ASP A 80 -15.97 -0.58 -5.64
C ASP A 80 -15.20 0.34 -4.67
N PRO A 81 -15.75 1.52 -4.32
CA PRO A 81 -15.10 2.40 -3.37
C PRO A 81 -15.05 1.82 -1.95
N ASP A 82 -15.95 0.91 -1.63
CA ASP A 82 -16.10 0.28 -0.31
C ASP A 82 -15.46 -1.12 -0.25
N PHE A 83 -14.32 -1.31 -0.95
CA PHE A 83 -13.59 -2.57 -0.94
C PHE A 83 -13.12 -2.96 0.47
N ALA A 84 -13.01 -4.27 0.71
CA ALA A 84 -12.65 -4.79 2.02
C ALA A 84 -11.22 -4.38 2.45
N GLN A 85 -11.07 -4.00 3.71
CA GLN A 85 -9.80 -3.62 4.34
C GLN A 85 -9.50 -4.51 5.55
N GLY A 86 -8.32 -4.36 6.15
CA GLY A 86 -7.87 -5.17 7.28
C GLY A 86 -7.23 -6.49 6.85
N ASP A 87 -7.66 -7.59 7.43
CA ASP A 87 -7.09 -8.93 7.22
C ASP A 87 -7.56 -9.61 5.93
N VAL A 88 -7.49 -8.89 4.82
CA VAL A 88 -7.87 -9.35 3.48
C VAL A 88 -6.65 -9.52 2.58
N GLY A 89 -6.71 -10.44 1.63
CA GLY A 89 -5.66 -10.67 0.65
C GLY A 89 -4.28 -10.79 1.30
N ALA A 90 -3.34 -9.96 0.84
CA ALA A 90 -1.97 -9.90 1.36
C ALA A 90 -1.88 -9.39 2.80
N GLY A 91 -2.93 -8.78 3.34
CA GLY A 91 -3.00 -8.31 4.74
C GLY A 91 -3.33 -9.40 5.76
N ARG A 92 -3.68 -10.62 5.33
CA ARG A 92 -4.13 -11.69 6.25
C ARG A 92 -3.12 -12.07 7.31
N GLY A 93 -1.86 -12.14 6.96
CA GLY A 93 -0.81 -12.59 7.87
C GLY A 93 0.03 -11.48 8.48
N THR A 94 -0.28 -10.21 8.23
CA THR A 94 0.54 -9.08 8.65
C THR A 94 0.33 -8.67 10.10
N ILE A 95 1.40 -8.15 10.72
CA ILE A 95 1.43 -7.61 12.08
C ILE A 95 1.98 -6.19 12.01
N CYS A 96 1.23 -5.23 12.54
CA CYS A 96 1.61 -3.82 12.56
C CYS A 96 1.64 -3.31 14.00
N CYS A 97 2.76 -2.77 14.45
CA CYS A 97 2.96 -2.34 15.83
C CYS A 97 2.56 -3.42 16.84
N ASP A 98 3.02 -4.66 16.62
CA ASP A 98 2.68 -5.86 17.39
C ASP A 98 1.18 -6.22 17.46
N LEU A 99 0.31 -5.41 16.88
CA LEU A 99 -1.10 -5.67 16.69
C LEU A 99 -1.37 -6.22 15.28
N LYS A 100 -2.60 -6.68 15.04
CA LYS A 100 -2.97 -7.16 13.70
C LYS A 100 -2.89 -6.03 12.68
N GLY A 101 -2.07 -6.23 11.67
CA GLY A 101 -1.96 -5.38 10.49
C GLY A 101 -2.92 -5.78 9.38
N GLY A 102 -2.79 -5.17 8.21
CA GLY A 102 -3.70 -5.47 7.11
C GLY A 102 -3.46 -4.63 5.86
N ILE A 103 -4.47 -4.66 4.99
CA ILE A 103 -4.63 -3.71 3.90
C ILE A 103 -5.45 -2.53 4.41
N GLY A 104 -4.99 -1.32 4.12
CA GLY A 104 -5.73 -0.12 4.45
C GLY A 104 -5.67 0.91 3.33
N SER A 105 -6.69 1.75 3.24
CA SER A 105 -6.71 2.83 2.27
C SER A 105 -7.35 4.08 2.85
N ALA A 106 -6.97 5.22 2.27
CA ALA A 106 -7.61 6.51 2.51
C ALA A 106 -7.36 7.43 1.32
N SER A 107 -8.15 8.48 1.18
CA SER A 107 -7.98 9.45 0.11
C SER A 107 -8.26 10.87 0.57
N ARG A 108 -7.77 11.83 -0.24
CA ARG A 108 -8.02 13.27 -0.04
C ARG A 108 -8.39 13.92 -1.37
N ILE A 109 -9.31 14.88 -1.28
CA ILE A 109 -9.69 15.69 -2.43
C ILE A 109 -8.88 16.99 -2.42
N ILE A 110 -8.25 17.26 -3.55
CA ILE A 110 -7.47 18.47 -3.79
C ILE A 110 -8.24 19.34 -4.79
N ARG A 111 -8.76 20.47 -4.33
CA ARG A 111 -9.46 21.44 -5.19
C ARG A 111 -8.46 22.37 -5.84
N PHE A 112 -8.42 22.38 -7.16
CA PHE A 112 -7.50 23.24 -7.92
C PHE A 112 -8.11 23.65 -9.27
N ALA A 113 -7.99 24.94 -9.61
CA ALA A 113 -8.47 25.50 -10.89
C ALA A 113 -9.93 25.13 -11.26
N GLY A 114 -10.81 25.10 -10.26
CA GLY A 114 -12.23 24.76 -10.44
C GLY A 114 -12.53 23.26 -10.55
N HIS A 115 -11.54 22.39 -10.42
CA HIS A 115 -11.68 20.94 -10.47
C HIS A 115 -11.34 20.28 -9.12
N ASN A 116 -11.92 19.12 -8.89
CA ASN A 116 -11.56 18.24 -7.80
C ASN A 116 -10.62 17.16 -8.35
N TYR A 117 -9.48 17.01 -7.71
CA TYR A 117 -8.54 15.92 -7.93
C TYR A 117 -8.45 15.06 -6.68
N THR A 118 -8.13 13.81 -6.85
CA THR A 118 -7.98 12.86 -5.73
C THR A 118 -6.53 12.42 -5.61
N ILE A 119 -6.04 12.31 -4.38
CA ILE A 119 -4.88 11.51 -4.03
C ILE A 119 -5.32 10.42 -3.09
N GLY A 120 -5.07 9.15 -3.46
CA GLY A 120 -5.36 7.99 -2.65
C GLY A 120 -4.08 7.30 -2.19
N ALA A 121 -4.12 6.70 -1.03
CA ALA A 121 -3.10 5.81 -0.52
C ALA A 121 -3.70 4.44 -0.24
N LEU A 122 -2.98 3.37 -0.61
CA LEU A 122 -3.24 2.00 -0.22
C LEU A 122 -1.96 1.46 0.43
N VAL A 123 -2.10 0.81 1.59
CA VAL A 123 -0.96 0.24 2.30
C VAL A 123 -1.17 -1.25 2.60
N GLN A 124 -0.07 -1.97 2.63
CA GLN A 124 0.05 -3.29 3.27
C GLN A 124 0.98 -3.11 4.47
N SER A 125 0.40 -3.05 5.69
CA SER A 125 1.11 -2.71 6.91
C SER A 125 1.60 -3.96 7.64
N ASN A 126 2.91 -4.05 7.86
CA ASN A 126 3.57 -5.16 8.57
C ASN A 126 4.86 -4.68 9.24
N PHE A 127 4.80 -3.59 10.01
CA PHE A 127 5.95 -2.89 10.57
C PHE A 127 5.70 -2.42 12.00
N GLY A 128 6.73 -1.90 12.63
CA GLY A 128 6.64 -1.09 13.84
C GLY A 128 6.66 -1.87 15.14
N SER A 129 6.82 -1.14 16.22
CA SER A 129 6.71 -1.64 17.60
C SER A 129 5.56 -0.95 18.33
N LEU A 130 4.88 -1.70 19.21
CA LEU A 130 3.69 -1.22 19.91
C LEU A 130 3.98 0.00 20.79
N GLU A 131 5.12 0.03 21.47
CA GLU A 131 5.46 1.15 22.36
C GLU A 131 5.50 2.52 21.66
N ASN A 132 5.77 2.52 20.34
CA ASN A 132 5.90 3.72 19.53
C ASN A 132 4.58 4.13 18.87
N LEU A 133 3.56 3.26 18.88
CA LEU A 133 2.29 3.52 18.17
C LEU A 133 1.67 4.83 18.64
N SER A 134 1.42 5.72 17.67
CA SER A 134 0.77 7.01 17.86
C SER A 134 -0.47 7.11 16.97
N ILE A 135 -1.55 7.68 17.49
CA ILE A 135 -2.79 7.95 16.77
C ILE A 135 -3.15 9.42 16.95
N CYS A 136 -3.24 10.16 15.84
CA CYS A 136 -3.52 11.61 15.88
C CYS A 136 -2.56 12.38 16.82
N GLY A 137 -1.30 11.96 16.92
CA GLY A 137 -0.30 12.56 17.79
C GLY A 137 -0.32 12.08 19.24
N GLU A 138 -1.29 11.25 19.64
CA GLU A 138 -1.36 10.68 20.98
C GLU A 138 -0.59 9.35 21.05
N PRO A 139 0.36 9.19 21.99
CA PRO A 139 1.18 7.97 22.11
C PRO A 139 0.41 6.84 22.81
N VAL A 140 -0.50 6.21 22.10
CA VAL A 140 -1.40 5.17 22.65
C VAL A 140 -0.71 3.84 22.90
N GLY A 141 0.38 3.56 22.20
CA GLY A 141 1.04 2.27 22.20
C GLY A 141 1.51 1.82 23.58
N LYS A 142 2.10 2.72 24.38
CA LYS A 142 2.55 2.41 25.75
C LYS A 142 1.41 2.00 26.68
N SER A 143 0.22 2.58 26.54
CA SER A 143 -0.94 2.21 27.35
C SER A 143 -1.47 0.84 26.96
N ILE A 144 -1.53 0.53 25.66
CA ILE A 144 -1.94 -0.77 25.14
C ILE A 144 -0.93 -1.85 25.59
N GLN A 145 0.37 -1.61 25.43
CA GLN A 145 1.44 -2.51 25.84
C GLN A 145 1.34 -2.86 27.32
N LYS A 146 1.08 -1.87 28.18
CA LYS A 146 0.87 -2.10 29.60
C LYS A 146 -0.36 -2.98 29.88
N THR A 147 -1.44 -2.80 29.14
CA THR A 147 -2.66 -3.61 29.24
C THR A 147 -2.38 -5.06 28.86
N LEU A 148 -1.67 -5.28 27.77
CA LEU A 148 -1.29 -6.62 27.28
C LEU A 148 -0.16 -7.27 28.11
N ARG A 149 0.55 -6.50 28.93
CA ARG A 149 1.73 -6.93 29.68
C ARG A 149 2.85 -7.49 28.77
N GLU A 150 2.97 -6.93 27.58
CA GLU A 150 3.95 -7.34 26.60
C GLU A 150 5.29 -6.60 26.78
N ALA A 151 6.38 -7.27 26.39
CA ALA A 151 7.69 -6.65 26.34
C ALA A 151 7.81 -5.75 25.09
N SER A 152 8.70 -4.74 25.15
CA SER A 152 9.03 -3.94 23.98
C SER A 152 9.70 -4.79 22.91
N THR A 153 9.27 -4.59 21.65
CA THR A 153 9.88 -5.21 20.47
C THR A 153 10.58 -4.15 19.62
N PRO A 154 11.64 -4.48 18.87
CA PRO A 154 12.24 -3.55 17.95
C PRO A 154 11.29 -3.20 16.78
N ASP A 155 11.47 -2.02 16.20
CA ASP A 155 10.79 -1.63 14.95
C ASP A 155 11.39 -2.43 13.79
N VAL A 156 10.71 -3.51 13.43
CA VAL A 156 11.09 -4.42 12.34
C VAL A 156 9.87 -4.73 11.49
N GLY A 157 10.12 -5.21 10.29
CA GLY A 157 9.07 -5.64 9.37
C GLY A 157 9.14 -4.92 8.04
N SER A 158 8.00 -4.55 7.47
CA SER A 158 7.92 -3.92 6.15
C SER A 158 6.58 -3.22 5.96
N ILE A 159 6.54 -2.22 5.11
CA ILE A 159 5.31 -1.63 4.62
C ILE A 159 5.40 -1.35 3.13
N MET A 160 4.36 -1.72 2.39
CA MET A 160 4.15 -1.23 1.04
C MET A 160 3.17 -0.05 1.10
N MET A 161 3.57 1.10 0.56
CA MET A 161 2.74 2.30 0.46
C MET A 161 2.58 2.67 -1.01
N ILE A 162 1.35 2.61 -1.53
CA ILE A 162 1.03 2.91 -2.92
C ILE A 162 0.17 4.16 -2.96
N LEU A 163 0.63 5.20 -3.64
CA LEU A 163 -0.12 6.43 -3.84
C LEU A 163 -0.54 6.57 -5.31
N GLY A 164 -1.83 6.76 -5.53
CA GLY A 164 -2.41 7.06 -6.84
C GLY A 164 -3.04 8.44 -6.86
N THR A 165 -2.95 9.15 -7.98
CA THR A 165 -3.61 10.45 -8.14
C THR A 165 -4.02 10.70 -9.59
N ASP A 166 -5.11 11.44 -9.78
CA ASP A 166 -5.53 11.98 -11.08
C ASP A 166 -4.97 13.40 -11.36
N LEU A 167 -4.17 13.95 -10.43
CA LEU A 167 -3.42 15.18 -10.69
C LEU A 167 -2.38 14.95 -11.78
N PRO A 168 -2.29 15.85 -12.78
CA PRO A 168 -1.24 15.78 -13.80
C PRO A 168 0.11 16.21 -13.22
N LEU A 169 0.87 15.24 -12.73
CA LEU A 169 2.18 15.44 -12.16
C LEU A 169 3.27 14.95 -13.11
N SER A 170 4.38 15.68 -13.21
CA SER A 170 5.59 15.12 -13.79
C SER A 170 6.19 14.05 -12.88
N ALA A 171 7.01 13.13 -13.43
CA ALA A 171 7.71 12.10 -12.65
C ALA A 171 8.51 12.70 -11.47
N ARG A 172 9.15 13.87 -11.68
CA ARG A 172 9.87 14.59 -10.63
C ARG A 172 8.93 15.09 -9.52
N GLN A 173 7.76 15.64 -9.87
CA GLN A 173 6.77 16.11 -8.91
C GLN A 173 6.16 14.94 -8.14
N LEU A 174 5.79 13.86 -8.84
CA LEU A 174 5.30 12.64 -8.21
C LEU A 174 6.32 12.10 -7.20
N LYS A 175 7.59 11.98 -7.56
CA LYS A 175 8.67 11.55 -6.65
C LYS A 175 8.77 12.43 -5.40
N ARG A 176 8.53 13.74 -5.51
CA ARG A 176 8.46 14.65 -4.36
C ARG A 176 7.23 14.40 -3.47
N VAL A 177 6.08 14.08 -4.08
CA VAL A 177 4.85 13.71 -3.35
C VAL A 177 5.08 12.40 -2.60
N LEU A 178 5.63 11.38 -3.25
CA LEU A 178 5.91 10.07 -2.66
C LEU A 178 6.81 10.16 -1.40
N LYS A 179 7.77 11.08 -1.39
CA LYS A 179 8.58 11.34 -0.17
C LYS A 179 7.74 11.77 1.04
N ARG A 180 6.51 12.25 0.87
CA ARG A 180 5.61 12.66 1.97
C ARG A 180 4.86 11.47 2.59
N ALA A 181 4.84 10.32 1.91
CA ALA A 181 4.34 9.08 2.51
C ALA A 181 5.09 8.75 3.81
N VAL A 182 6.40 8.98 3.84
CA VAL A 182 7.23 8.80 5.03
C VAL A 182 6.75 9.65 6.22
N VAL A 183 6.24 10.86 5.96
CA VAL A 183 5.68 11.70 7.03
C VAL A 183 4.44 11.05 7.64
N GLY A 184 3.55 10.48 6.82
CA GLY A 184 2.39 9.73 7.30
C GLY A 184 2.79 8.50 8.12
N LEU A 185 3.77 7.74 7.63
CA LEU A 185 4.34 6.59 8.33
C LEU A 185 4.90 6.97 9.71
N VAL A 186 5.73 8.01 9.78
CA VAL A 186 6.35 8.47 11.03
C VAL A 186 5.30 8.96 12.04
N ARG A 187 4.20 9.56 11.59
CA ARG A 187 3.11 9.99 12.47
C ARG A 187 2.41 8.83 13.19
N THR A 188 2.47 7.62 12.65
CA THR A 188 1.97 6.42 13.34
C THR A 188 2.97 5.79 14.29
N GLY A 189 4.19 6.36 14.39
CA GLY A 189 5.20 5.98 15.38
C GLY A 189 6.40 5.20 14.84
N SER A 190 6.45 4.86 13.55
CA SER A 190 7.65 4.25 12.96
C SER A 190 8.80 5.25 12.89
N TYR A 191 10.00 4.76 13.15
CA TYR A 191 11.24 5.49 12.91
C TYR A 191 12.07 4.86 11.76
N MET A 192 11.43 3.97 10.97
CA MET A 192 12.06 3.30 9.83
C MET A 192 13.32 2.53 10.26
N GLY A 193 13.17 1.63 11.23
CA GLY A 193 14.27 0.87 11.83
C GLY A 193 15.05 0.03 10.80
N THR A 194 16.29 -0.33 11.12
CA THR A 194 17.19 -1.09 10.22
C THR A 194 16.57 -2.40 9.70
N GLY A 195 15.64 -3.01 10.45
CA GLY A 195 14.94 -4.23 10.05
C GLY A 195 13.64 -3.99 9.29
N SER A 196 13.31 -2.73 8.93
CA SER A 196 12.08 -2.37 8.25
C SER A 196 12.33 -2.13 6.76
N GLY A 197 11.56 -2.81 5.90
CA GLY A 197 11.55 -2.60 4.45
C GLY A 197 10.42 -1.67 4.04
N ASP A 198 10.64 -0.36 4.07
CA ASP A 198 9.62 0.65 3.82
C ASP A 198 9.69 1.12 2.37
N ILE A 199 8.72 0.71 1.56
CA ILE A 199 8.71 0.98 0.13
C ILE A 199 7.52 1.87 -0.22
N VAL A 200 7.81 2.94 -0.96
CA VAL A 200 6.81 3.86 -1.51
C VAL A 200 6.80 3.77 -3.02
N LEU A 201 5.65 3.51 -3.59
CA LEU A 201 5.39 3.52 -5.02
C LEU A 201 4.25 4.47 -5.32
N GLY A 202 4.21 5.06 -6.51
CA GLY A 202 3.05 5.84 -6.92
C GLY A 202 2.97 6.08 -8.40
N PHE A 203 1.77 6.47 -8.81
CA PHE A 203 1.45 6.78 -10.20
C PHE A 203 0.49 7.96 -10.29
N SER A 204 0.46 8.58 -11.46
CA SER A 204 -0.57 9.54 -11.82
C SER A 204 -1.23 9.10 -13.12
N ASN A 205 -2.57 9.04 -13.16
CA ASN A 205 -3.35 8.87 -14.37
C ASN A 205 -3.83 10.20 -14.97
N GLY A 206 -3.39 11.33 -14.42
CA GLY A 206 -3.64 12.67 -14.96
C GLY A 206 -2.94 12.94 -16.32
N ASN A 207 -1.90 12.15 -16.63
CA ASN A 207 -1.29 12.05 -17.94
C ASN A 207 -1.25 10.57 -18.36
N LEU A 208 -2.11 10.18 -19.28
CA LEU A 208 -2.03 8.85 -19.88
C LEU A 208 -1.05 8.91 -21.05
N LEU A 209 0.01 8.11 -20.97
CA LEU A 209 0.94 7.92 -22.07
C LEU A 209 0.32 6.89 -23.01
N GLY A 210 -0.02 7.31 -24.23
CA GLY A 210 -0.47 6.40 -25.29
C GLY A 210 0.67 5.50 -25.78
N ASP A 211 0.35 4.56 -26.67
CA ASP A 211 1.36 3.71 -27.31
C ASP A 211 2.46 4.60 -27.91
N CYS A 212 3.68 4.47 -27.42
CA CYS A 212 4.84 5.28 -27.79
C CYS A 212 5.31 5.07 -29.24
N CYS A 213 4.48 4.45 -30.07
CA CYS A 213 4.77 4.20 -31.50
C CYS A 213 4.39 5.38 -32.41
N GLY A 214 3.94 6.50 -31.85
CA GLY A 214 3.65 7.73 -32.59
C GLY A 214 4.93 8.45 -33.00
N SER A 215 4.92 9.04 -34.21
CA SER A 215 6.05 9.79 -34.80
C SER A 215 6.20 11.23 -34.30
N GLY A 216 5.65 11.59 -33.14
CA GLY A 216 5.62 12.95 -32.65
C GLY A 216 5.95 13.12 -31.16
N PHE A 217 5.98 14.38 -30.72
CA PHE A 217 6.16 14.72 -29.30
C PHE A 217 4.89 14.42 -28.51
N THR A 218 5.06 14.00 -27.26
CA THR A 218 3.97 13.87 -26.30
C THR A 218 3.86 15.14 -25.46
N GLU A 219 2.67 15.73 -25.40
CA GLU A 219 2.39 16.85 -24.50
C GLU A 219 1.94 16.33 -23.15
N LEU A 220 2.53 16.85 -22.09
CA LEU A 220 2.17 16.54 -20.71
C LEU A 220 1.63 17.78 -20.01
N LYS A 221 0.53 17.63 -19.29
CA LYS A 221 0.08 18.63 -18.32
C LYS A 221 0.93 18.48 -17.05
N ILE A 222 1.34 19.61 -16.49
CA ILE A 222 2.18 19.64 -15.28
C ILE A 222 1.53 20.56 -14.25
N PHE A 223 1.39 20.07 -13.03
CA PHE A 223 0.87 20.86 -11.91
C PHE A 223 1.83 22.03 -11.60
N PRO A 224 1.34 23.25 -11.28
CA PRO A 224 2.19 24.38 -10.97
C PRO A 224 3.08 24.11 -9.78
N GLU A 225 4.39 24.28 -9.93
CA GLU A 225 5.40 23.92 -8.92
C GLU A 225 5.24 24.71 -7.62
N GLU A 226 4.89 25.96 -7.70
CA GLU A 226 4.66 26.86 -6.56
C GLU A 226 3.43 26.46 -5.73
N ARG A 227 2.59 25.59 -6.25
CA ARG A 227 1.38 25.09 -5.58
C ARG A 227 1.53 23.66 -5.05
N ILE A 228 2.69 23.03 -5.22
CA ILE A 228 2.90 21.59 -4.92
C ILE A 228 2.64 21.22 -3.45
N ASN A 229 2.80 22.17 -2.52
CA ASN A 229 2.50 21.96 -1.11
C ASN A 229 1.02 21.56 -0.87
N ARG A 230 0.11 21.96 -1.77
CA ARG A 230 -1.31 21.53 -1.71
C ARG A 230 -1.49 20.03 -1.90
N VAL A 231 -0.48 19.32 -2.40
CA VAL A 231 -0.48 17.88 -2.61
C VAL A 231 0.27 17.16 -1.49
N PHE A 232 1.26 17.80 -0.88
CA PHE A 232 2.14 17.19 0.11
C PHE A 232 1.43 16.80 1.41
N THR A 233 0.66 17.71 1.98
CA THR A 233 -0.12 17.44 3.21
C THR A 233 -1.16 16.35 2.99
N PRO A 234 -2.02 16.42 1.92
CA PRO A 234 -2.96 15.36 1.62
C PRO A 234 -2.32 13.98 1.42
N ALA A 235 -1.13 13.91 0.81
CA ALA A 235 -0.41 12.65 0.64
C ALA A 235 0.01 12.04 1.99
N ALA A 236 0.56 12.85 2.90
CA ALA A 236 0.96 12.39 4.23
C ALA A 236 -0.26 11.94 5.06
N GLU A 237 -1.34 12.72 5.05
CA GLU A 237 -2.57 12.40 5.77
C GLU A 237 -3.26 11.13 5.26
N ALA A 238 -3.29 10.93 3.93
CA ALA A 238 -3.86 9.72 3.34
C ALA A 238 -3.08 8.47 3.75
N VAL A 239 -1.75 8.54 3.83
CA VAL A 239 -0.92 7.40 4.27
C VAL A 239 -1.11 7.14 5.76
N GLU A 240 -1.10 8.16 6.63
CA GLU A 240 -1.36 8.01 8.06
C GLU A 240 -2.71 7.31 8.31
N GLU A 241 -3.78 7.79 7.69
CA GLU A 241 -5.10 7.20 7.83
C GLU A 241 -5.19 5.80 7.22
N ALA A 242 -4.57 5.55 6.07
CA ALA A 242 -4.54 4.22 5.47
C ALA A 242 -3.88 3.19 6.41
N ILE A 243 -2.79 3.56 7.09
CA ILE A 243 -2.15 2.69 8.09
C ILE A 243 -3.11 2.41 9.25
N LEU A 244 -3.74 3.42 9.80
CA LEU A 244 -4.71 3.25 10.89
C LEU A 244 -5.91 2.39 10.45
N ASN A 245 -6.43 2.61 9.24
CA ASN A 245 -7.51 1.82 8.67
C ASN A 245 -7.11 0.35 8.49
N SER A 246 -5.85 0.06 8.12
CA SER A 246 -5.36 -1.32 8.02
C SER A 246 -5.40 -2.08 9.33
N MET A 247 -5.23 -1.37 10.46
CA MET A 247 -5.22 -1.93 11.81
C MET A 247 -6.61 -2.00 12.45
N THR A 248 -7.44 -0.96 12.22
CA THR A 248 -8.78 -0.88 12.84
C THR A 248 -9.80 -1.77 12.15
N ASN A 249 -9.60 -2.09 10.87
CA ASN A 249 -10.47 -3.02 10.13
C ASN A 249 -10.01 -4.48 10.24
N ALA A 250 -8.84 -4.75 10.83
CA ALA A 250 -8.34 -6.11 11.00
C ALA A 250 -8.96 -6.80 12.22
N GLN A 251 -9.23 -8.10 12.09
CA GLN A 251 -9.69 -8.94 13.20
C GLN A 251 -8.50 -9.58 13.92
N PRO A 252 -8.63 -9.95 15.20
CA PRO A 252 -7.58 -10.69 15.91
C PRO A 252 -7.19 -11.96 15.17
N ALA A 253 -5.92 -12.34 15.31
CA ALA A 253 -5.37 -13.53 14.67
C ALA A 253 -4.53 -14.36 15.65
N VAL A 254 -4.08 -15.54 15.23
CA VAL A 254 -3.22 -16.41 16.02
C VAL A 254 -1.92 -16.64 15.26
N LYS A 255 -0.78 -16.42 15.92
CA LYS A 255 0.55 -16.75 15.39
C LYS A 255 0.75 -18.26 15.27
N LEU A 256 1.73 -18.69 14.51
CA LEU A 256 2.08 -20.10 14.35
C LEU A 256 2.48 -20.77 15.67
N ASN A 257 2.95 -20.01 16.65
CA ASN A 257 3.30 -20.49 17.99
C ASN A 257 2.10 -20.55 18.97
N GLY A 258 0.89 -20.20 18.53
CA GLY A 258 -0.33 -20.21 19.34
C GLY A 258 -0.64 -18.91 20.08
N GLU A 259 0.23 -17.89 20.03
CA GLU A 259 -0.03 -16.60 20.66
C GLU A 259 -1.08 -15.79 19.86
N THR A 260 -1.94 -15.07 20.59
CA THR A 260 -2.92 -14.17 19.99
C THR A 260 -2.25 -12.87 19.52
N VAL A 261 -2.63 -12.40 18.34
CA VAL A 261 -2.35 -11.04 17.83
C VAL A 261 -3.64 -10.26 17.94
N HIS A 262 -3.69 -9.30 18.83
CA HIS A 262 -4.86 -8.46 19.07
C HIS A 262 -5.10 -7.47 17.93
N SER A 263 -6.34 -7.04 17.71
CA SER A 263 -6.63 -5.94 16.80
C SER A 263 -6.58 -4.59 17.52
N LEU A 264 -6.28 -3.52 16.80
CA LEU A 264 -6.33 -2.16 17.37
C LEU A 264 -7.74 -1.78 17.82
N ALA A 265 -8.77 -2.25 17.13
CA ALA A 265 -10.18 -1.95 17.44
C ALA A 265 -10.57 -2.36 18.89
N GLU A 266 -9.97 -3.42 19.43
CA GLU A 266 -10.25 -3.89 20.81
C GLU A 266 -9.91 -2.82 21.86
N PHE A 267 -8.94 -1.95 21.59
CA PHE A 267 -8.46 -0.92 22.53
C PHE A 267 -9.07 0.46 22.32
N LEU A 268 -9.73 0.68 21.19
CA LEU A 268 -10.37 1.98 20.88
C LEU A 268 -11.79 2.10 21.45
N THR A 269 -12.45 0.98 21.74
CA THR A 269 -13.83 0.93 22.23
C THR A 269 -13.99 1.12 23.75
N GLU A 270 -12.90 1.04 24.52
CA GLU A 270 -12.95 1.10 26.00
C GLU A 270 -12.97 2.52 26.60
N LYS A 271 -12.94 3.58 25.79
CA LYS A 271 -13.11 4.96 26.28
C LYS A 271 -14.55 5.42 26.14
N LYS A 272 -15.43 4.89 26.99
CA LYS A 272 -16.72 5.52 27.34
C LYS A 272 -16.66 6.14 28.72
#